data_0617b692d03ab3fb851048eb35fb90f7
#
_entry.id   0617b692d03ab3fb851048eb35fb90f7
#
_cell.length_a   1.000
_cell.length_b   1.000
_cell.length_c   1.000
_cell.angle_alpha   90.00
_cell.angle_beta   90.00
_cell.angle_gamma   90.00
#
_symmetry.space_group_name_H-M   'P 1'
#
loop_
_entity.id
_entity.type
_entity.pdbx_description
1 polymer ?
#
loop_
_entity_poly.entity_id
_entity_poly.type
_entity_poly.pdbx_seq_one_letter_code
_entity_poly.pdbx_strand_id
1 'polypeptide(L)'
;MERRDFLEKLGIGAAFVLTSSCLGSCTKTDAAPAGTVDFTLDLTASANAALTTNGGFIISNKVVVAKDTSGNYVAATQVCSHEGNVQVSYNKAANNYTCSAHGATFDLLGKGTNANGSKGLTIYKTSLSGTSLRVFS
;
A
#
# COMPACT_ATOMS: atom_id res chain seq x y z
N MET A 1 8.32 3.86 48.73
CA MET A 1 7.53 3.18 48.77
C MET A 1 6.55 3.37 47.81
N GLU A 2 6.02 4.27 47.77
CA GLU A 2 5.08 4.52 46.94
C GLU A 2 5.60 4.37 45.60
N ARG A 3 6.74 4.58 45.39
CA ARG A 3 7.29 4.50 44.21
C ARG A 3 7.16 3.15 43.78
N ARG A 4 7.25 2.28 44.53
CA ARG A 4 7.21 0.98 44.22
C ARG A 4 5.89 0.66 43.81
N ASP A 5 4.96 1.08 44.40
CA ASP A 5 3.65 0.80 44.16
C ASP A 5 3.42 1.26 42.83
N PHE A 6 3.83 2.38 42.51
CA PHE A 6 3.63 2.96 41.30
C PHE A 6 4.19 2.06 40.27
N LEU A 7 5.26 1.57 40.44
CA LEU A 7 5.84 0.73 39.55
C LEU A 7 5.06 -0.44 39.29
N GLU A 8 4.58 -0.99 40.27
CA GLU A 8 3.87 -2.10 40.07
C GLU A 8 2.70 -1.82 39.26
N LYS A 9 2.14 -0.77 39.46
CA LYS A 9 1.00 -0.43 38.78
C LYS A 9 1.36 -0.31 37.40
N LEU A 10 2.38 0.23 37.09
CA LEU A 10 2.80 0.46 35.83
C LEU A 10 3.05 -0.83 35.25
N GLY A 11 3.67 -1.60 35.91
CA GLY A 11 4.06 -2.81 35.39
C GLY A 11 2.89 -3.51 34.91
N ILE A 12 1.92 -3.52 35.62
CA ILE A 12 0.84 -4.15 35.26
C ILE A 12 0.29 -3.59 34.15
N GLY A 13 -0.02 -2.56 34.31
CA GLY A 13 -0.67 -1.92 33.32
C GLY A 13 0.08 -2.09 32.19
N ALA A 14 1.04 -1.85 32.31
CA ALA A 14 1.79 -1.81 31.24
C ALA A 14 1.72 -3.00 30.61
N ALA A 15 1.63 -3.67 31.23
CA ALA A 15 1.76 -4.72 30.63
C ALA A 15 0.89 -5.00 29.69
N PHE A 16 0.52 -4.77 29.99
CA PHE A 16 0.14 -5.01 29.15
C PHE A 16 0.01 -4.89 28.13
N VAL A 17 -0.19 -4.46 28.18
CA VAL A 17 -0.35 -4.13 27.23
C VAL A 17 0.17 -4.36 26.32
N LEU A 18 0.29 -4.28 26.47
CA LEU A 18 0.78 -4.35 25.59
C LEU A 18 0.92 -5.06 24.82
N THR A 19 0.67 -5.30 25.10
CA THR A 19 0.88 -5.92 24.42
C THR A 19 0.61 -6.28 23.48
N SER A 20 0.13 -6.14 23.59
CA SER A 20 -0.10 -6.42 22.73
C SER A 20 0.03 -6.42 21.80
N SER A 21 -0.06 -6.09 21.84
CA SER A 21 0.01 -5.99 20.91
C SER A 21 0.53 -6.26 20.10
N CYS A 22 0.61 -6.14 20.21
CA CYS A 22 1.12 -6.25 19.33
C CYS A 22 1.18 -6.99 18.69
N LEU A 23 0.88 -7.29 19.03
CA LEU A 23 1.02 -7.90 18.41
C LEU A 23 0.92 -8.22 17.48
N GLY A 24 0.58 -8.13 17.44
CA GLY A 24 0.40 -8.38 16.55
C GLY A 24 0.74 -8.35 15.76
N SER A 25 0.67 -8.03 15.82
CA SER A 25 0.90 -7.87 15.00
C SER A 25 1.50 -8.10 14.22
N CYS A 26 1.61 -8.06 14.26
CA CYS A 26 2.23 -8.13 13.49
C CYS A 26 2.31 -8.80 12.63
N THR A 27 1.97 -9.13 12.54
CA THR A 27 2.13 -9.70 11.80
C THR A 27 2.01 -9.96 10.79
N LYS A 28 1.75 -10.06 10.43
CA LYS A 28 1.65 -10.34 9.55
C LYS A 28 1.55 -9.97 8.56
N THR A 29 1.23 -9.74 8.26
CA THR A 29 1.16 -9.14 7.44
C THR A 29 1.69 -9.31 6.26
N ASP A 30 1.99 -9.79 5.86
CA ASP A 30 2.61 -9.96 4.79
C ASP A 30 1.73 -10.15 3.70
N ALA A 31 0.69 -10.52 3.84
CA ALA A 31 -0.13 -10.71 2.78
C ALA A 31 -0.57 -9.41 2.27
N ALA A 32 -1.38 -9.38 1.34
CA ALA A 32 -1.85 -8.22 0.77
C ALA A 32 -2.48 -7.45 1.79
N PRO A 33 -2.47 -6.22 1.68
CA PRO A 33 -3.11 -5.39 2.58
C PRO A 33 -4.53 -5.58 2.25
N ALA A 34 -5.09 -6.54 2.70
CA ALA A 34 -6.36 -6.74 2.39
C ALA A 34 -7.14 -5.81 3.15
N GLY A 35 -7.66 -5.41 3.66
CA GLY A 35 -8.46 -4.63 4.44
C GLY A 35 -8.12 -3.21 4.36
N THR A 36 -7.86 -2.60 5.44
CA THR A 36 -7.66 -1.17 5.49
C THR A 36 -6.26 -0.77 5.08
N VAL A 37 -6.17 0.14 4.15
CA VAL A 37 -4.91 0.72 3.75
C VAL A 37 -5.04 2.21 4.02
N ASP A 38 -4.05 2.78 4.69
CA ASP A 38 -4.06 4.22 4.94
C ASP A 38 -2.63 4.62 5.31
N PHE A 39 -1.94 5.28 4.39
CA PHE A 39 -0.60 5.78 4.65
C PHE A 39 -0.36 7.02 3.81
N THR A 40 0.65 7.79 4.18
CA THR A 40 0.97 9.02 3.49
C THR A 40 2.42 8.99 3.02
N LEU A 41 2.64 9.46 1.80
CA LEU A 41 3.96 9.54 1.21
C LEU A 41 4.38 10.99 1.10
N ASP A 42 5.62 11.27 1.47
CA ASP A 42 6.18 12.60 1.37
C ASP A 42 6.83 12.71 -0.02
N LEU A 43 6.27 13.51 -0.89
CA LEU A 43 6.76 13.62 -2.26
C LEU A 43 8.09 14.34 -2.36
N THR A 44 8.57 14.93 -1.26
CA THR A 44 9.89 15.57 -1.27
C THR A 44 10.98 14.57 -0.88
N ALA A 45 10.60 13.39 -0.40
CA ALA A 45 11.59 12.39 -0.01
C ALA A 45 12.18 11.74 -1.26
N SER A 46 13.48 11.49 -1.23
CA SER A 46 14.14 10.89 -2.39
C SER A 46 13.59 9.52 -2.74
N ALA A 47 13.12 8.78 -1.76
CA ALA A 47 12.55 7.46 -2.02
C ALA A 47 11.27 7.54 -2.86
N ASN A 48 10.60 8.67 -2.85
CA ASN A 48 9.36 8.87 -3.58
C ASN A 48 9.54 9.75 -4.81
N ALA A 49 10.77 9.99 -5.22
CA ALA A 49 11.06 10.89 -6.33
C ALA A 49 10.38 10.48 -7.64
N ALA A 50 10.15 9.20 -7.85
CA ALA A 50 9.52 8.75 -9.08
C ALA A 50 8.10 9.31 -9.21
N LEU A 51 7.46 9.66 -8.09
CA LEU A 51 6.10 10.17 -8.12
C LEU A 51 6.02 11.65 -8.52
N THR A 52 7.14 12.28 -8.75
CA THR A 52 7.15 13.68 -9.20
C THR A 52 7.15 13.78 -10.73
N THR A 53 7.24 12.65 -11.42
CA THR A 53 7.28 12.63 -12.87
C THR A 53 6.13 11.78 -13.40
N ASN A 54 5.44 12.26 -14.42
CA ASN A 54 4.35 11.49 -15.02
C ASN A 54 4.88 10.15 -15.53
N GLY A 55 4.20 9.11 -15.20
CA GLY A 55 4.61 7.77 -15.58
C GLY A 55 5.51 7.07 -14.57
N GLY A 56 5.88 7.74 -13.48
CA GLY A 56 6.69 7.11 -12.45
C GLY A 56 5.81 6.39 -11.44
N PHE A 57 6.40 5.43 -10.74
CA PHE A 57 5.68 4.73 -9.70
C PHE A 57 6.63 4.19 -8.65
N ILE A 58 6.08 3.87 -7.51
CA ILE A 58 6.83 3.23 -6.44
C ILE A 58 5.94 2.14 -5.86
N ILE A 59 6.53 1.26 -5.06
CA ILE A 59 5.78 0.26 -4.35
C ILE A 59 6.03 0.49 -2.87
N SER A 60 4.98 0.65 -2.11
CA SER A 60 5.07 0.90 -0.69
C SER A 60 3.94 0.14 0.00
N ASN A 61 4.26 -0.58 1.06
CA ASN A 61 3.26 -1.35 1.81
C ASN A 61 2.44 -2.29 0.92
N LYS A 62 3.10 -2.87 -0.09
CA LYS A 62 2.45 -3.77 -1.05
C LYS A 62 1.36 -3.06 -1.84
N VAL A 63 1.51 -1.77 -2.02
CA VAL A 63 0.62 -0.97 -2.84
C VAL A 63 1.46 -0.34 -3.95
N VAL A 64 0.99 -0.43 -5.19
CA VAL A 64 1.63 0.23 -6.31
C VAL A 64 1.04 1.63 -6.35
N VAL A 65 1.86 2.65 -6.20
CA VAL A 65 1.43 4.04 -6.25
C VAL A 65 2.10 4.67 -7.47
N ALA A 66 1.34 5.26 -8.35
CA ALA A 66 1.87 5.80 -9.60
C ALA A 66 1.34 7.19 -9.89
N LYS A 67 2.12 7.94 -10.66
CA LYS A 67 1.63 9.18 -11.24
C LYS A 67 1.40 8.83 -12.71
N ASP A 68 0.15 8.81 -13.13
CA ASP A 68 -0.15 8.34 -14.47
C ASP A 68 0.34 9.31 -15.54
N THR A 69 0.16 8.98 -16.79
CA THR A 69 0.66 9.81 -17.87
C THR A 69 -0.07 11.14 -18.00
N SER A 70 -1.20 11.28 -17.34
CA SER A 70 -1.95 12.53 -17.31
C SER A 70 -1.62 13.36 -16.08
N GLY A 71 -0.81 12.85 -15.18
CA GLY A 71 -0.42 13.58 -13.97
C GLY A 71 -1.28 13.31 -12.75
N ASN A 72 -2.18 12.32 -12.81
CA ASN A 72 -3.01 11.99 -11.68
C ASN A 72 -2.35 10.89 -10.85
N TYR A 73 -2.60 10.89 -9.54
CA TYR A 73 -2.06 9.82 -8.70
C TYR A 73 -3.07 8.69 -8.62
N VAL A 74 -2.57 7.48 -8.79
CA VAL A 74 -3.39 6.27 -8.75
C VAL A 74 -2.70 5.23 -7.89
N ALA A 75 -3.44 4.33 -7.30
CA ALA A 75 -2.88 3.31 -6.45
C ALA A 75 -3.67 2.01 -6.52
N ALA A 76 -2.96 0.90 -6.45
CA ALA A 76 -3.58 -0.42 -6.53
C ALA A 76 -2.78 -1.41 -5.68
N THR A 77 -3.39 -2.53 -5.34
CA THR A 77 -2.66 -3.56 -4.63
C THR A 77 -1.54 -4.14 -5.51
N GLN A 78 -0.44 -4.51 -4.90
CA GLN A 78 0.62 -5.21 -5.61
C GLN A 78 0.28 -6.69 -5.78
N VAL A 79 -0.75 -7.18 -5.13
CA VAL A 79 -1.10 -8.60 -5.20
C VAL A 79 -2.00 -8.85 -6.40
N CYS A 80 -1.54 -9.69 -7.30
CA CYS A 80 -2.26 -10.01 -8.52
C CYS A 80 -3.47 -10.89 -8.20
N SER A 81 -4.64 -10.51 -8.71
CA SER A 81 -5.85 -11.27 -8.49
C SER A 81 -5.84 -12.61 -9.22
N HIS A 82 -4.99 -12.77 -10.22
CA HIS A 82 -4.95 -14.00 -11.02
C HIS A 82 -4.51 -15.20 -10.15
N GLU A 83 -3.38 -15.08 -9.48
CA GLU A 83 -2.91 -16.16 -8.62
C GLU A 83 -2.30 -15.69 -7.30
N GLY A 84 -2.58 -14.49 -6.91
CA GLY A 84 -2.07 -13.99 -5.64
C GLY A 84 -0.58 -13.61 -5.64
N ASN A 85 0.05 -13.56 -6.79
CA ASN A 85 1.45 -13.19 -6.84
C ASN A 85 1.64 -11.71 -6.54
N VAL A 86 2.68 -11.38 -5.79
CA VAL A 86 2.94 -9.99 -5.41
C VAL A 86 3.86 -9.39 -6.47
N GLN A 87 3.34 -9.22 -7.67
CA GLN A 87 4.14 -8.77 -8.82
C GLN A 87 3.42 -7.74 -9.70
N VAL A 88 2.40 -7.11 -9.20
CA VAL A 88 1.73 -6.06 -9.97
C VAL A 88 2.60 -4.82 -9.96
N SER A 89 2.71 -4.16 -11.08
CA SER A 89 3.42 -2.91 -11.22
C SER A 89 2.68 -2.00 -12.18
N TYR A 90 3.14 -0.77 -12.32
CA TYR A 90 2.54 0.17 -13.25
C TYR A 90 3.34 0.17 -14.53
N ASN A 91 2.66 0.14 -15.67
CA ASN A 91 3.30 0.18 -16.97
C ASN A 91 3.01 1.52 -17.61
N LYS A 92 4.03 2.36 -17.70
CA LYS A 92 3.89 3.69 -18.25
C LYS A 92 3.49 3.65 -19.72
N ALA A 93 4.07 2.75 -20.49
CA ALA A 93 3.80 2.71 -21.93
C ALA A 93 2.33 2.45 -22.23
N ALA A 94 1.70 1.61 -21.44
CA ALA A 94 0.30 1.28 -21.65
C ALA A 94 -0.62 2.07 -20.71
N ASN A 95 -0.03 2.80 -19.76
CA ASN A 95 -0.76 3.55 -18.74
C ASN A 95 -1.76 2.64 -18.02
N ASN A 96 -1.27 1.52 -17.53
CA ASN A 96 -2.11 0.54 -16.87
C ASN A 96 -1.30 -0.23 -15.82
N TYR A 97 -1.95 -1.15 -15.13
CA TYR A 97 -1.25 -2.04 -14.20
C TYR A 97 -1.01 -3.38 -14.88
N THR A 98 0.12 -4.00 -14.61
CA THR A 98 0.44 -5.29 -15.17
C THR A 98 1.03 -6.19 -14.09
N CYS A 99 0.79 -7.49 -14.22
CA CYS A 99 1.40 -8.48 -13.34
C CYS A 99 2.44 -9.27 -14.15
N SER A 100 3.69 -9.20 -13.74
CA SER A 100 4.75 -9.85 -14.50
C SER A 100 4.73 -11.36 -14.38
N ALA A 101 3.99 -11.91 -13.42
CA ALA A 101 3.98 -13.35 -13.24
C ALA A 101 3.33 -14.07 -14.41
N HIS A 102 2.17 -13.61 -14.85
CA HIS A 102 1.45 -14.26 -15.94
C HIS A 102 0.88 -13.28 -16.97
N GLY A 103 1.29 -12.04 -16.92
CA GLY A 103 0.86 -11.08 -17.92
C GLY A 103 -0.56 -10.54 -17.74
N ALA A 104 -1.14 -10.66 -16.55
CA ALA A 104 -2.45 -10.08 -16.31
C ALA A 104 -2.36 -8.57 -16.45
N THR A 105 -3.35 -7.94 -17.05
CA THR A 105 -3.37 -6.49 -17.22
C THR A 105 -4.69 -5.91 -16.73
N PHE A 106 -4.64 -4.70 -16.19
CA PHE A 106 -5.79 -4.05 -15.60
C PHE A 106 -5.71 -2.56 -15.92
N ASP A 107 -6.86 -1.94 -16.18
CA ASP A 107 -6.86 -0.50 -16.40
C ASP A 107 -6.68 0.22 -15.05
N LEU A 108 -6.64 1.53 -15.06
CA LEU A 108 -6.41 2.30 -13.85
C LEU A 108 -7.60 2.28 -12.88
N LEU A 109 -8.72 1.77 -13.31
CA LEU A 109 -9.88 1.61 -12.46
C LEU A 109 -9.97 0.19 -11.90
N GLY A 110 -8.99 -0.63 -12.22
CA GLY A 110 -8.94 -2.00 -11.71
C GLY A 110 -9.66 -3.02 -12.54
N LYS A 111 -10.13 -2.64 -13.73
CA LYS A 111 -10.85 -3.58 -14.57
C LYS A 111 -9.84 -4.39 -15.37
N GLY A 112 -9.97 -5.69 -15.40
CA GLY A 112 -9.09 -6.52 -16.20
C GLY A 112 -9.24 -6.25 -17.67
N THR A 113 -8.12 -6.21 -18.37
CA THR A 113 -8.12 -5.93 -19.80
C THR A 113 -7.71 -7.15 -20.62
N ASN A 114 -7.44 -8.27 -19.96
CA ASN A 114 -7.18 -9.53 -20.66
C ASN A 114 -7.69 -10.68 -19.79
N ALA A 115 -7.57 -11.89 -20.29
CA ALA A 115 -8.11 -13.06 -19.59
C ALA A 115 -7.49 -13.27 -18.21
N ASN A 116 -6.20 -13.07 -18.08
CA ASN A 116 -5.54 -13.29 -16.81
C ASN A 116 -5.91 -12.21 -15.80
N GLY A 117 -6.37 -11.06 -16.25
CA GLY A 117 -6.82 -10.00 -15.37
C GLY A 117 -8.31 -10.00 -15.12
N SER A 118 -9.02 -11.02 -15.54
CA SER A 118 -10.49 -11.00 -15.51
C SER A 118 -11.09 -10.81 -14.13
N LYS A 119 -10.36 -11.10 -13.06
CA LYS A 119 -10.87 -10.92 -11.71
C LYS A 119 -10.76 -9.48 -11.24
N GLY A 120 -10.13 -8.63 -12.01
CA GLY A 120 -9.94 -7.23 -11.62
C GLY A 120 -8.84 -7.05 -10.61
N LEU A 121 -8.61 -5.82 -10.20
CA LEU A 121 -7.53 -5.46 -9.28
C LEU A 121 -8.09 -4.49 -8.24
N THR A 122 -7.71 -4.66 -6.99
CA THR A 122 -8.17 -3.76 -5.94
C THR A 122 -7.49 -2.41 -6.10
N ILE A 123 -8.28 -1.36 -6.17
CA ILE A 123 -7.79 0.00 -6.34
C ILE A 123 -7.98 0.75 -5.04
N TYR A 124 -7.02 1.61 -4.71
CA TYR A 124 -7.08 2.44 -3.52
C TYR A 124 -7.26 3.90 -3.92
N LYS A 125 -7.72 4.70 -2.99
CA LYS A 125 -7.94 6.12 -3.23
C LYS A 125 -6.69 6.90 -2.95
N THR A 126 -6.54 8.04 -3.59
CA THR A 126 -5.41 8.93 -3.34
C THR A 126 -5.92 10.33 -3.07
N SER A 127 -5.20 11.07 -2.23
CA SER A 127 -5.54 12.44 -1.91
C SER A 127 -4.25 13.22 -1.73
N LEU A 128 -4.05 14.25 -2.51
CA LEU A 128 -2.84 15.06 -2.46
C LEU A 128 -3.10 16.34 -1.68
N SER A 129 -2.23 16.66 -0.74
CA SER A 129 -2.30 17.89 0.01
C SER A 129 -0.88 18.46 0.07
N GLY A 130 -0.60 19.50 -0.70
CA GLY A 130 0.75 20.05 -0.78
C GLY A 130 1.71 19.00 -1.34
N THR A 131 2.66 18.56 -0.53
CA THR A 131 3.61 17.54 -0.95
C THR A 131 3.33 16.20 -0.25
N SER A 132 2.18 16.06 0.39
CA SER A 132 1.81 14.83 1.08
C SER A 132 0.75 14.10 0.27
N LEU A 133 1.03 12.89 -0.13
CA LEU A 133 0.10 12.06 -0.89
C LEU A 133 -0.42 10.97 0.03
N ARG A 134 -1.71 10.99 0.32
CA ARG A 134 -2.35 9.98 1.15
C ARG A 134 -2.90 8.89 0.24
N VAL A 135 -2.68 7.63 0.62
CA VAL A 135 -3.20 6.48 -0.11
C VAL A 135 -4.07 5.71 0.88
N PHE A 136 -5.30 5.46 0.55
CA PHE A 136 -6.22 4.84 1.51
C PHE A 136 -7.33 4.05 0.82
N SER A 137 -7.94 3.15 1.55
CA SER A 137 -9.00 2.32 1.01
C SER A 137 -10.40 2.93 1.24
#